data_8a97e147756988a19e8fe6d4ade2aeba
#
_entry.id   8a97e147756988a19e8fe6d4ade2aeba
#
_cell.length_a   1.000
_cell.length_b   1.000
_cell.length_c   1.000
_cell.angle_alpha   90.00
_cell.angle_beta   90.00
_cell.angle_gamma   90.00
#
_symmetry.space_group_name_H-M   'P 1'
#
loop_
_entity.id
_entity.type
_entity.pdbx_description
1 polymer ?
#
loop_
_entity_poly.entity_id
_entity_poly.type
_entity_poly.pdbx_seq_one_letter_code
_entity_poly.pdbx_strand_id
1 'polypeptide(L)'
;MNKLYTTLLIACLAAGFTACNDDDCEDLHLGNLAHYPIVLKGTFPTESQVLELGETLEITPELLNPEEATYSWLVNGKEYSTEPTFSYKIDNPCRANLTCIIKNKYGKVEMSTSFSSNHDFSKGFFYIADGTFNFYDTEKKVTYPDCYASLNAGKTLGMGNYDSANIIHSNGKFYILIKTSTSNRDHFYVVDAKTLYYENSAVVGANLSGLTILNEQYGLVTGDGIRRIDLKSLNNVTVKDEYMFCFYNSMVYNGKVLTNDTYQKESKVKYYDANELISCLLYTSPSPRDCS
;
A
#
# COMPACT_ATOMS: atom_id res chain seq x y z
N MET A 1 -32.02 24.98 -32.95
CA MET A 1 -30.54 25.08 -32.93
C MET A 1 -29.97 25.35 -31.54
N ASN A 2 -30.62 26.12 -30.66
CA ASN A 2 -30.05 26.53 -29.35
C ASN A 2 -29.97 25.44 -28.26
N LYS A 3 -30.76 24.36 -28.34
CA LYS A 3 -30.74 23.29 -27.32
C LYS A 3 -29.53 22.34 -27.43
N LEU A 4 -28.98 22.15 -28.63
CA LEU A 4 -27.83 21.29 -28.85
C LEU A 4 -26.53 21.87 -28.27
N TYR A 5 -26.37 23.19 -28.42
CA TYR A 5 -25.19 23.92 -27.90
C TYR A 5 -25.17 23.99 -26.37
N THR A 6 -26.33 24.09 -25.73
CA THR A 6 -26.43 24.14 -24.25
C THR A 6 -26.10 22.76 -23.64
N THR A 7 -26.47 21.69 -24.31
CA THR A 7 -26.16 20.31 -23.86
C THR A 7 -24.64 20.01 -24.04
N LEU A 8 -24.02 20.50 -25.12
CA LEU A 8 -22.59 20.37 -25.36
C LEU A 8 -21.75 21.13 -24.32
N LEU A 9 -22.16 22.32 -23.94
CA LEU A 9 -21.47 23.15 -22.94
C LEU A 9 -21.54 22.53 -21.53
N ILE A 10 -22.66 21.89 -21.17
CA ILE A 10 -22.84 21.20 -19.88
C ILE A 10 -22.01 19.90 -19.83
N ALA A 11 -21.85 19.19 -20.93
CA ALA A 11 -21.00 17.99 -21.00
C ALA A 11 -19.50 18.33 -20.82
N CYS A 12 -19.04 19.49 -21.33
CA CYS A 12 -17.67 19.96 -21.14
C CYS A 12 -17.37 20.43 -19.70
N LEU A 13 -18.37 20.88 -18.95
CA LEU A 13 -18.20 21.33 -17.55
C LEU A 13 -18.17 20.17 -16.54
N ALA A 14 -18.64 18.97 -16.92
CA ALA A 14 -18.63 17.78 -16.05
C ALA A 14 -17.33 16.94 -16.15
N ALA A 15 -16.53 17.12 -17.21
CA ALA A 15 -15.18 16.58 -17.29
C ALA A 15 -14.24 17.64 -16.67
N GLY A 16 -13.80 17.43 -15.44
CA GLY A 16 -12.87 18.34 -14.78
C GLY A 16 -11.62 18.57 -15.64
N PHE A 17 -11.57 19.70 -16.30
CA PHE A 17 -10.35 20.18 -16.97
C PHE A 17 -9.33 20.51 -15.88
N THR A 18 -8.37 19.64 -15.64
CA THR A 18 -7.10 20.07 -15.02
C THR A 18 -6.45 21.04 -16.00
N ALA A 19 -6.23 22.26 -15.54
CA ALA A 19 -5.63 23.32 -16.32
C ALA A 19 -4.39 22.86 -17.05
N CYS A 20 -4.35 23.06 -18.36
CA CYS A 20 -3.16 22.96 -19.18
C CYS A 20 -2.11 23.94 -18.68
N ASN A 21 -0.85 23.52 -18.64
CA ASN A 21 0.30 24.42 -18.57
C ASN A 21 0.25 25.38 -19.77
N ASP A 22 0.59 26.64 -19.54
CA ASP A 22 0.38 27.80 -20.44
C ASP A 22 1.05 27.74 -21.84
N ASP A 23 1.77 26.68 -22.18
CA ASP A 23 2.57 26.65 -23.43
C ASP A 23 1.92 25.88 -24.61
N ASP A 24 0.75 25.20 -24.40
CA ASP A 24 0.12 24.40 -25.46
C ASP A 24 -1.29 24.91 -25.87
N CYS A 25 -1.63 26.15 -25.58
CA CYS A 25 -2.85 26.78 -26.11
C CYS A 25 -2.65 27.25 -27.56
N GLU A 26 -2.33 26.32 -28.46
CA GLU A 26 -2.53 26.56 -29.88
C GLU A 26 -4.05 26.55 -30.15
N ASP A 27 -4.50 27.65 -30.74
CA ASP A 27 -5.86 28.00 -31.14
C ASP A 27 -6.84 26.81 -31.27
N LEU A 28 -7.71 26.64 -30.25
CA LEU A 28 -8.90 25.79 -30.34
C LEU A 28 -9.82 26.41 -31.44
N HIS A 29 -9.56 26.06 -32.69
CA HIS A 29 -10.48 26.37 -33.77
C HIS A 29 -11.81 25.63 -33.49
N LEU A 30 -12.88 26.34 -33.22
CA LEU A 30 -14.23 25.80 -32.99
C LEU A 30 -14.66 24.77 -34.06
N GLY A 31 -14.07 24.78 -35.24
CA GLY A 31 -14.25 23.78 -36.28
C GLY A 31 -13.71 22.39 -35.91
N ASN A 32 -12.71 22.28 -35.03
CA ASN A 32 -12.12 21.02 -34.61
C ASN A 32 -12.96 20.29 -33.53
N LEU A 33 -13.81 21.00 -32.80
CA LEU A 33 -14.70 20.42 -31.79
C LEU A 33 -15.69 19.40 -32.38
N ALA A 34 -16.06 19.55 -33.65
CA ALA A 34 -16.93 18.60 -34.34
C ALA A 34 -16.28 17.21 -34.52
N HIS A 35 -14.95 17.13 -34.44
CA HIS A 35 -14.16 15.90 -34.66
C HIS A 35 -13.41 15.45 -33.41
N TYR A 36 -13.51 16.21 -32.32
CA TYR A 36 -12.86 15.88 -31.04
C TYR A 36 -13.43 14.58 -30.47
N PRO A 37 -12.62 13.68 -29.85
CA PRO A 37 -13.14 12.44 -29.27
C PRO A 37 -13.97 12.76 -28.02
N ILE A 38 -15.29 12.80 -28.16
CA ILE A 38 -16.21 13.07 -27.06
C ILE A 38 -16.82 11.75 -26.59
N VAL A 39 -16.60 11.39 -25.32
CA VAL A 39 -17.18 10.19 -24.71
C VAL A 39 -18.64 10.46 -24.32
N LEU A 40 -19.53 9.55 -24.71
CA LEU A 40 -20.94 9.65 -24.38
C LEU A 40 -21.17 9.41 -22.89
N LYS A 41 -22.05 10.23 -22.29
CA LYS A 41 -22.38 10.13 -20.86
C LYS A 41 -22.91 8.75 -20.51
N GLY A 42 -22.38 8.16 -19.44
CA GLY A 42 -22.80 6.86 -18.91
C GLY A 42 -22.13 5.64 -19.52
N THR A 43 -21.25 5.82 -20.53
CA THR A 43 -20.48 4.72 -21.11
C THR A 43 -19.11 4.49 -20.47
N PHE A 44 -18.69 5.43 -19.60
CA PHE A 44 -17.53 5.26 -18.73
C PHE A 44 -17.95 5.44 -17.26
N PRO A 45 -17.59 4.54 -16.34
CA PRO A 45 -17.99 4.62 -14.94
C PRO A 45 -17.30 5.79 -14.24
N THR A 46 -18.08 6.61 -13.56
CA THR A 46 -17.60 7.76 -12.75
C THR A 46 -17.38 7.39 -11.29
N GLU A 47 -17.94 6.26 -10.85
CA GLU A 47 -17.82 5.73 -9.49
C GLU A 47 -16.90 4.51 -9.47
N SER A 48 -16.30 4.26 -8.28
CA SER A 48 -15.48 3.08 -8.07
C SER A 48 -16.28 1.80 -8.26
N GLN A 49 -15.71 0.86 -9.03
CA GLN A 49 -16.32 -0.44 -9.29
C GLN A 49 -15.86 -1.46 -8.23
N VAL A 50 -16.78 -2.23 -7.68
CA VAL A 50 -16.47 -3.33 -6.75
C VAL A 50 -16.95 -4.63 -7.39
N LEU A 51 -16.03 -5.59 -7.55
CA LEU A 51 -16.29 -6.85 -8.24
C LEU A 51 -15.96 -8.05 -7.34
N GLU A 52 -16.62 -9.17 -7.57
CA GLU A 52 -16.27 -10.42 -6.91
C GLU A 52 -15.01 -11.04 -7.52
N LEU A 53 -14.30 -11.84 -6.72
CA LEU A 53 -13.17 -12.63 -7.23
C LEU A 53 -13.65 -13.61 -8.33
N GLY A 54 -13.00 -13.55 -9.47
CA GLY A 54 -13.36 -14.33 -10.67
C GLY A 54 -14.19 -13.56 -11.69
N GLU A 55 -14.78 -12.42 -11.32
CA GLU A 55 -15.50 -11.55 -12.27
C GLU A 55 -14.55 -10.78 -13.18
N THR A 56 -15.09 -10.31 -14.29
CA THR A 56 -14.37 -9.49 -15.26
C THR A 56 -14.99 -8.10 -15.34
N LEU A 57 -14.17 -7.07 -15.15
CA LEU A 57 -14.56 -5.69 -15.42
C LEU A 57 -14.42 -5.42 -16.91
N GLU A 58 -15.52 -5.07 -17.55
CA GLU A 58 -15.54 -4.65 -18.95
C GLU A 58 -16.04 -3.21 -19.07
N ILE A 59 -15.31 -2.37 -19.81
CA ILE A 59 -15.67 -0.97 -20.08
C ILE A 59 -15.41 -0.67 -21.54
N THR A 60 -16.46 -0.24 -22.24
CA THR A 60 -16.41 0.17 -23.65
C THR A 60 -16.94 1.59 -23.77
N PRO A 61 -16.08 2.63 -23.75
CA PRO A 61 -16.52 4.00 -23.96
C PRO A 61 -17.07 4.19 -25.35
N GLU A 62 -18.27 4.72 -25.46
CA GLU A 62 -18.86 5.12 -26.74
C GLU A 62 -18.47 6.56 -27.09
N LEU A 63 -18.07 6.79 -28.32
CA LEU A 63 -17.63 8.10 -28.81
C LEU A 63 -18.64 8.70 -29.75
N LEU A 64 -18.86 10.01 -29.63
CA LEU A 64 -19.60 10.78 -30.63
C LEU A 64 -18.85 10.80 -31.97
N ASN A 65 -17.50 10.90 -31.91
CA ASN A 65 -16.62 10.96 -33.07
C ASN A 65 -15.58 9.83 -32.98
N PRO A 66 -15.92 8.58 -33.38
CA PRO A 66 -15.06 7.42 -33.20
C PRO A 66 -13.94 7.28 -34.23
N GLU A 67 -13.93 8.11 -35.30
CA GLU A 67 -13.03 7.96 -36.43
C GLU A 67 -11.57 8.15 -36.04
N GLU A 68 -10.72 7.21 -36.41
CA GLU A 68 -9.27 7.22 -36.13
C GLU A 68 -8.91 7.30 -34.63
N ALA A 69 -9.85 6.96 -33.72
CA ALA A 69 -9.59 6.99 -32.30
C ALA A 69 -8.65 5.84 -31.89
N THR A 70 -7.65 6.17 -31.07
CA THR A 70 -6.76 5.22 -30.40
C THR A 70 -6.98 5.27 -28.90
N TYR A 71 -6.80 4.14 -28.26
CA TYR A 71 -7.04 3.95 -26.83
C TYR A 71 -5.74 3.61 -26.12
N SER A 72 -5.60 4.06 -24.87
CA SER A 72 -4.57 3.61 -23.95
C SER A 72 -5.19 3.51 -22.56
N TRP A 73 -5.19 2.30 -22.02
CA TRP A 73 -5.71 1.98 -20.70
C TRP A 73 -4.55 1.82 -19.72
N LEU A 74 -4.57 2.60 -18.67
CA LEU A 74 -3.54 2.56 -17.63
C LEU A 74 -4.13 2.01 -16.35
N VAL A 75 -3.52 0.96 -15.80
CA VAL A 75 -3.82 0.43 -14.47
C VAL A 75 -2.70 0.86 -13.53
N ASN A 76 -3.03 1.63 -12.50
CA ASN A 76 -2.07 2.25 -11.58
C ASN A 76 -0.96 3.04 -12.30
N GLY A 77 -1.31 3.75 -13.39
CA GLY A 77 -0.38 4.55 -14.20
C GLY A 77 0.50 3.75 -15.18
N LYS A 78 0.38 2.43 -15.22
CA LYS A 78 1.11 1.58 -16.18
C LYS A 78 0.18 1.14 -17.31
N GLU A 79 0.62 1.25 -18.55
CA GLU A 79 -0.15 0.81 -19.70
C GLU A 79 -0.48 -0.69 -19.60
N TYR A 80 -1.76 -1.00 -19.75
CA TYR A 80 -2.31 -2.34 -19.65
C TYR A 80 -2.86 -2.84 -20.98
N SER A 81 -3.59 -1.98 -21.73
CA SER A 81 -4.23 -2.34 -22.99
C SER A 81 -4.37 -1.11 -23.90
N THR A 82 -4.43 -1.35 -25.22
CA THR A 82 -4.74 -0.34 -26.24
C THR A 82 -6.01 -0.67 -27.02
N GLU A 83 -6.74 -1.70 -26.61
CA GLU A 83 -7.99 -2.10 -27.23
C GLU A 83 -9.13 -1.10 -26.94
N PRO A 84 -10.13 -0.96 -27.79
CA PRO A 84 -11.29 -0.11 -27.55
C PRO A 84 -12.08 -0.49 -26.29
N THR A 85 -12.10 -1.76 -25.93
CA THR A 85 -12.73 -2.31 -24.73
C THR A 85 -11.66 -2.67 -23.71
N PHE A 86 -11.77 -2.10 -22.51
CA PHE A 86 -11.02 -2.56 -21.35
C PHE A 86 -11.65 -3.85 -20.83
N SER A 87 -10.84 -4.87 -20.59
CA SER A 87 -11.26 -6.11 -19.96
C SER A 87 -10.22 -6.55 -18.94
N TYR A 88 -10.64 -6.67 -17.68
CA TYR A 88 -9.76 -7.03 -16.57
C TYR A 88 -10.42 -8.06 -15.67
N LYS A 89 -9.86 -9.26 -15.61
CA LYS A 89 -10.34 -10.33 -14.75
C LYS A 89 -9.78 -10.18 -13.33
N ILE A 90 -10.64 -10.28 -12.33
CA ILE A 90 -10.27 -10.18 -10.91
C ILE A 90 -9.86 -11.55 -10.37
N ASP A 91 -8.65 -11.97 -10.65
CA ASP A 91 -8.15 -13.28 -10.21
C ASP A 91 -7.49 -13.22 -8.80
N ASN A 92 -7.22 -12.02 -8.27
CA ASN A 92 -6.56 -11.80 -7.00
C ASN A 92 -7.22 -10.63 -6.26
N PRO A 93 -7.25 -10.62 -4.90
CA PRO A 93 -7.63 -9.43 -4.16
C PRO A 93 -6.84 -8.22 -4.67
N CYS A 94 -7.54 -7.19 -5.15
CA CYS A 94 -6.91 -6.05 -5.78
C CYS A 94 -7.62 -4.72 -5.52
N ARG A 95 -6.87 -3.64 -5.67
CA ARG A 95 -7.37 -2.27 -5.73
C ARG A 95 -6.52 -1.49 -6.72
N ALA A 96 -7.15 -0.87 -7.70
CA ALA A 96 -6.43 -0.17 -8.75
C ALA A 96 -7.16 1.09 -9.20
N ASN A 97 -6.37 2.07 -9.64
CA ASN A 97 -6.84 3.20 -10.41
C ASN A 97 -6.79 2.84 -11.90
N LEU A 98 -7.85 3.16 -12.61
CA LEU A 98 -7.97 2.95 -14.04
C LEU A 98 -8.05 4.31 -14.73
N THR A 99 -7.18 4.55 -15.69
CA THR A 99 -7.23 5.73 -16.57
C THR A 99 -7.39 5.27 -18.00
N CYS A 100 -8.32 5.86 -18.72
CA CYS A 100 -8.52 5.69 -20.16
C CYS A 100 -8.12 6.98 -20.86
N ILE A 101 -7.20 6.90 -21.81
CA ILE A 101 -6.81 8.00 -22.66
C ILE A 101 -7.25 7.65 -24.09
N ILE A 102 -8.11 8.48 -24.68
CA ILE A 102 -8.59 8.31 -26.05
C ILE A 102 -8.07 9.48 -26.87
N LYS A 103 -7.43 9.21 -28.00
CA LYS A 103 -6.82 10.20 -28.89
C LYS A 103 -7.27 10.00 -30.32
N ASN A 104 -7.45 11.10 -31.02
CA ASN A 104 -7.45 11.14 -32.48
C ASN A 104 -6.60 12.32 -32.98
N LYS A 105 -6.57 12.60 -34.27
CA LYS A 105 -5.78 13.70 -34.84
C LYS A 105 -6.24 15.12 -34.40
N TYR A 106 -7.42 15.24 -33.79
CA TYR A 106 -8.00 16.52 -33.36
C TYR A 106 -7.85 16.77 -31.86
N GLY A 107 -7.46 15.75 -31.08
CA GLY A 107 -7.21 15.92 -29.66
C GLY A 107 -7.26 14.65 -28.84
N LYS A 108 -7.31 14.81 -27.51
CA LYS A 108 -7.40 13.71 -26.54
C LYS A 108 -8.45 13.97 -25.48
N VAL A 109 -9.04 12.92 -24.97
CA VAL A 109 -9.84 12.90 -23.72
C VAL A 109 -9.21 11.91 -22.76
N GLU A 110 -9.21 12.26 -21.47
CA GLU A 110 -8.70 11.43 -20.41
C GLU A 110 -9.78 11.28 -19.32
N MET A 111 -10.02 10.05 -18.89
CA MET A 111 -11.03 9.69 -17.89
C MET A 111 -10.42 8.75 -16.89
N SER A 112 -10.83 8.87 -15.63
CA SER A 112 -10.33 8.01 -14.56
C SER A 112 -11.45 7.50 -13.69
N THR A 113 -11.31 6.27 -13.24
CA THR A 113 -12.13 5.62 -12.22
C THR A 113 -11.24 4.73 -11.37
N SER A 114 -11.81 3.99 -10.45
CA SER A 114 -11.10 2.96 -9.70
C SER A 114 -11.90 1.67 -9.65
N PHE A 115 -11.22 0.57 -9.39
CA PHE A 115 -11.88 -0.69 -9.13
C PHE A 115 -11.19 -1.45 -8.00
N SER A 116 -11.94 -2.32 -7.33
CA SER A 116 -11.45 -3.17 -6.27
C SER A 116 -12.18 -4.50 -6.26
N SER A 117 -11.53 -5.52 -5.70
CA SER A 117 -12.19 -6.78 -5.41
C SER A 117 -12.99 -6.70 -4.11
N ASN A 118 -14.15 -7.35 -4.09
CA ASN A 118 -14.77 -7.80 -2.84
C ASN A 118 -14.07 -9.07 -2.37
N HIS A 119 -13.50 -9.05 -1.16
CA HIS A 119 -12.75 -10.18 -0.60
C HIS A 119 -12.92 -10.23 0.91
N ASP A 120 -12.83 -11.45 1.47
CA ASP A 120 -12.91 -11.70 2.91
C ASP A 120 -11.68 -12.50 3.37
N PHE A 121 -10.82 -11.86 4.13
CA PHE A 121 -9.64 -12.47 4.70
C PHE A 121 -9.89 -13.22 6.02
N SER A 122 -11.13 -13.28 6.52
CA SER A 122 -11.46 -14.02 7.73
C SER A 122 -11.43 -15.55 7.55
N LYS A 123 -11.41 -16.00 6.29
CA LYS A 123 -11.53 -17.42 5.91
C LYS A 123 -10.20 -18.10 5.63
N GLY A 124 -9.11 -17.59 6.18
CA GLY A 124 -7.81 -18.14 5.89
C GLY A 124 -6.69 -17.60 6.77
N PHE A 125 -5.49 -17.66 6.28
CA PHE A 125 -4.32 -17.13 6.96
C PHE A 125 -3.33 -16.50 5.98
N PHE A 126 -2.57 -15.54 6.51
CA PHE A 126 -1.50 -14.88 5.78
C PHE A 126 -0.16 -15.57 6.05
N TYR A 127 0.70 -15.55 5.05
CA TYR A 127 2.08 -16.00 5.19
C TYR A 127 3.00 -15.23 4.22
N ILE A 128 4.28 -15.17 4.57
CA ILE A 128 5.31 -14.60 3.68
C ILE A 128 6.09 -15.75 3.08
N ALA A 129 6.21 -15.76 1.76
CA ALA A 129 7.07 -16.66 1.03
C ALA A 129 7.63 -15.92 -0.20
N ASP A 130 8.88 -16.18 -0.53
CA ASP A 130 9.57 -15.58 -1.68
C ASP A 130 9.48 -14.05 -1.76
N GLY A 131 9.53 -13.39 -0.59
CA GLY A 131 9.44 -11.95 -0.48
C GLY A 131 8.05 -11.34 -0.68
N THR A 132 7.01 -12.17 -0.80
CA THR A 132 5.63 -11.76 -1.04
C THR A 132 4.71 -12.05 0.14
N PHE A 133 3.67 -11.22 0.30
CA PHE A 133 2.66 -11.39 1.36
C PHE A 133 1.43 -12.05 0.77
N ASN A 134 1.26 -13.33 1.07
CA ASN A 134 0.26 -14.21 0.47
C ASN A 134 -0.88 -14.49 1.43
N PHE A 135 -2.06 -14.77 0.88
CA PHE A 135 -3.22 -15.25 1.63
C PHE A 135 -3.64 -16.63 1.13
N TYR A 136 -3.81 -17.58 2.04
CA TYR A 136 -4.42 -18.87 1.74
C TYR A 136 -5.84 -18.91 2.25
N ASP A 137 -6.80 -19.03 1.35
CA ASP A 137 -8.22 -19.22 1.65
C ASP A 137 -8.46 -20.70 1.94
N THR A 138 -8.84 -21.01 3.18
CA THR A 138 -9.06 -22.40 3.65
C THR A 138 -10.37 -23.00 3.17
N GLU A 139 -11.38 -22.18 2.83
CA GLU A 139 -12.66 -22.65 2.30
C GLU A 139 -12.53 -22.95 0.81
N LYS A 140 -11.97 -22.04 0.04
CA LYS A 140 -11.76 -22.20 -1.42
C LYS A 140 -10.55 -23.07 -1.75
N LYS A 141 -9.64 -23.28 -0.80
CA LYS A 141 -8.36 -24.00 -0.97
C LYS A 141 -7.48 -23.38 -2.06
N VAL A 142 -7.43 -22.06 -2.12
CA VAL A 142 -6.70 -21.28 -3.11
C VAL A 142 -5.72 -20.34 -2.41
N THR A 143 -4.54 -20.20 -2.98
CA THR A 143 -3.58 -19.15 -2.61
C THR A 143 -3.76 -17.94 -3.49
N TYR A 144 -3.90 -16.77 -2.88
CA TYR A 144 -3.81 -15.48 -3.53
C TYR A 144 -2.42 -14.90 -3.28
N PRO A 145 -1.58 -14.84 -4.33
CA PRO A 145 -0.20 -14.38 -4.18
C PRO A 145 -0.14 -12.85 -4.06
N ASP A 146 0.82 -12.38 -3.30
CA ASP A 146 1.17 -10.96 -3.13
C ASP A 146 -0.03 -10.01 -2.97
N CYS A 147 -0.95 -10.40 -2.07
CA CYS A 147 -2.16 -9.60 -1.78
C CYS A 147 -1.81 -8.18 -1.33
N TYR A 148 -0.69 -8.00 -0.62
CA TYR A 148 -0.28 -6.66 -0.18
C TYR A 148 0.01 -5.74 -1.37
N ALA A 149 0.82 -6.17 -2.35
CA ALA A 149 1.13 -5.35 -3.52
C ALA A 149 -0.11 -5.10 -4.39
N SER A 150 -0.94 -6.12 -4.58
CA SER A 150 -2.18 -6.00 -5.37
C SER A 150 -3.17 -5.00 -4.79
N LEU A 151 -3.23 -4.87 -3.45
CA LEU A 151 -4.12 -3.96 -2.75
C LEU A 151 -3.51 -2.56 -2.53
N ASN A 152 -2.20 -2.39 -2.73
CA ASN A 152 -1.47 -1.14 -2.48
C ASN A 152 -0.80 -0.55 -3.73
N ALA A 153 -1.44 -0.69 -4.89
CA ALA A 153 -0.99 -0.12 -6.16
C ALA A 153 0.43 -0.57 -6.56
N GLY A 154 0.76 -1.82 -6.31
CA GLY A 154 2.07 -2.41 -6.63
C GLY A 154 3.19 -2.09 -5.64
N LYS A 155 2.89 -1.45 -4.50
CA LYS A 155 3.87 -1.28 -3.42
C LYS A 155 4.20 -2.65 -2.82
N THR A 156 5.46 -3.03 -2.83
CA THR A 156 5.93 -4.26 -2.19
C THR A 156 6.45 -3.99 -0.78
N LEU A 157 6.62 -5.04 0.02
CA LEU A 157 7.30 -4.94 1.31
C LEU A 157 8.83 -4.78 1.18
N GLY A 158 9.36 -4.79 -0.04
CA GLY A 158 10.79 -4.59 -0.31
C GLY A 158 11.67 -5.75 0.14
N MET A 159 11.12 -6.95 0.26
CA MET A 159 11.88 -8.15 0.66
C MET A 159 12.67 -8.74 -0.50
N GLY A 160 13.93 -9.07 -0.25
CA GLY A 160 14.77 -9.87 -1.14
C GLY A 160 14.84 -11.35 -0.72
N ASN A 161 15.54 -12.18 -1.50
CA ASN A 161 15.59 -13.64 -1.32
C ASN A 161 16.14 -14.12 0.03
N TYR A 162 16.92 -13.30 0.72
CA TYR A 162 17.54 -13.63 2.01
C TYR A 162 16.99 -12.82 3.18
N ASP A 163 15.94 -12.07 2.92
CA ASP A 163 15.33 -11.25 3.94
C ASP A 163 14.38 -12.08 4.80
N SER A 164 14.12 -11.62 6.02
CA SER A 164 13.19 -12.25 6.93
C SER A 164 12.15 -11.25 7.42
N ALA A 165 10.98 -11.74 7.76
CA ALA A 165 9.92 -10.93 8.29
C ALA A 165 9.37 -11.49 9.60
N ASN A 166 9.06 -10.58 10.52
CA ASN A 166 8.26 -10.86 11.70
C ASN A 166 6.94 -10.14 11.57
N ILE A 167 5.84 -10.86 11.77
CA ILE A 167 4.48 -10.32 11.64
C ILE A 167 3.76 -10.53 12.96
N ILE A 168 3.13 -9.48 13.47
CA ILE A 168 2.25 -9.55 14.63
C ILE A 168 0.91 -8.91 14.27
N HIS A 169 -0.16 -9.63 14.53
CA HIS A 169 -1.52 -9.09 14.49
C HIS A 169 -1.90 -8.55 15.87
N SER A 170 -2.24 -7.28 15.94
CA SER A 170 -2.71 -6.64 17.17
C SER A 170 -3.57 -5.42 16.84
N ASN A 171 -4.65 -5.21 17.61
CA ASN A 171 -5.53 -4.03 17.48
C ASN A 171 -6.04 -3.79 16.04
N GLY A 172 -6.40 -4.85 15.32
CA GLY A 172 -6.90 -4.76 13.95
C GLY A 172 -5.84 -4.40 12.90
N LYS A 173 -4.55 -4.49 13.24
CA LYS A 173 -3.44 -4.18 12.36
C LYS A 173 -2.44 -5.31 12.30
N PHE A 174 -1.74 -5.41 11.17
CA PHE A 174 -0.50 -6.15 11.06
C PHE A 174 0.67 -5.19 11.24
N TYR A 175 1.54 -5.52 12.18
CA TYR A 175 2.84 -4.90 12.37
C TYR A 175 3.88 -5.83 11.78
N ILE A 176 4.63 -5.35 10.79
CA ILE A 176 5.55 -6.17 10.01
C ILE A 176 6.95 -5.57 10.11
N LEU A 177 7.88 -6.32 10.68
CA LEU A 177 9.30 -5.98 10.68
C LEU A 177 10.00 -6.77 9.58
N ILE A 178 10.56 -6.08 8.60
CA ILE A 178 11.37 -6.66 7.54
C ILE A 178 12.85 -6.43 7.86
N LYS A 179 13.58 -7.51 8.05
CA LYS A 179 15.02 -7.50 8.14
C LYS A 179 15.63 -7.68 6.76
N THR A 180 16.40 -6.70 6.31
CA THR A 180 17.04 -6.74 5.01
C THR A 180 18.49 -7.24 5.14
N SER A 181 18.87 -8.20 4.32
CA SER A 181 20.22 -8.79 4.31
C SER A 181 21.26 -7.89 3.62
N THR A 182 20.82 -6.96 2.78
CA THR A 182 21.70 -6.23 1.86
C THR A 182 21.86 -4.74 2.15
N SER A 183 20.92 -4.12 2.89
CA SER A 183 20.89 -2.66 3.00
C SER A 183 21.23 -2.10 4.38
N ASN A 184 21.38 -2.92 5.41
CA ASN A 184 21.48 -2.49 6.82
C ASN A 184 20.36 -1.52 7.23
N ARG A 185 19.20 -1.60 6.58
CA ARG A 185 18.03 -0.75 6.83
C ARG A 185 16.80 -1.63 6.96
N ASP A 186 16.50 -1.98 8.19
CA ASP A 186 15.30 -2.76 8.48
C ASP A 186 14.07 -1.85 8.47
N HIS A 187 12.99 -2.35 7.89
CA HIS A 187 11.76 -1.61 7.69
C HIS A 187 10.65 -2.13 8.60
N PHE A 188 9.88 -1.20 9.12
CA PHE A 188 8.69 -1.49 9.89
C PHE A 188 7.46 -0.95 9.16
N TYR A 189 6.45 -1.81 8.96
CA TYR A 189 5.21 -1.48 8.29
C TYR A 189 4.03 -1.64 9.22
N VAL A 190 3.05 -0.76 9.05
CA VAL A 190 1.72 -0.85 9.65
C VAL A 190 0.71 -1.00 8.54
N VAL A 191 -0.09 -2.06 8.63
CA VAL A 191 -1.06 -2.47 7.61
C VAL A 191 -2.38 -2.77 8.30
N ASP A 192 -3.49 -2.25 7.78
CA ASP A 192 -4.82 -2.61 8.27
C ASP A 192 -5.09 -4.10 8.04
N ALA A 193 -5.47 -4.84 9.09
CA ALA A 193 -5.58 -6.29 9.01
C ALA A 193 -6.81 -6.78 8.25
N LYS A 194 -7.84 -5.95 8.10
CA LYS A 194 -9.06 -6.30 7.40
C LYS A 194 -8.95 -6.06 5.90
N THR A 195 -8.31 -4.97 5.50
CA THR A 195 -8.23 -4.53 4.12
C THR A 195 -6.87 -4.77 3.47
N LEU A 196 -5.84 -5.05 4.26
CA LEU A 196 -4.41 -5.03 3.90
C LEU A 196 -3.90 -3.70 3.36
N TYR A 197 -4.62 -2.61 3.55
CA TYR A 197 -4.16 -1.32 3.09
C TYR A 197 -2.99 -0.83 3.92
N TYR A 198 -1.98 -0.34 3.21
CA TYR A 198 -0.84 0.34 3.79
C TYR A 198 -1.29 1.57 4.57
N GLU A 199 -0.86 1.68 5.81
CA GLU A 199 -1.09 2.86 6.64
C GLU A 199 0.17 3.69 6.81
N ASN A 200 1.28 3.05 7.21
CA ASN A 200 2.53 3.74 7.51
C ASN A 200 3.75 2.82 7.42
N SER A 201 4.94 3.39 7.27
CA SER A 201 6.21 2.65 7.39
C SER A 201 7.36 3.56 7.78
N ALA A 202 8.38 2.98 8.40
CA ALA A 202 9.63 3.67 8.72
C ALA A 202 10.84 2.73 8.63
N VAL A 203 12.01 3.29 8.40
CA VAL A 203 13.28 2.62 8.66
C VAL A 203 13.54 2.68 10.16
N VAL A 204 13.71 1.52 10.79
CA VAL A 204 13.78 1.43 12.26
C VAL A 204 15.17 1.07 12.78
N GLY A 205 16.12 0.75 11.93
CA GLY A 205 17.48 0.44 12.31
C GLY A 205 18.16 -0.52 11.37
N ALA A 206 19.07 -1.28 11.90
CA ALA A 206 19.80 -2.36 11.22
C ALA A 206 19.93 -3.56 12.15
N ASN A 207 20.11 -4.74 11.57
CA ASN A 207 20.31 -6.00 12.30
C ASN A 207 19.20 -6.32 13.34
N LEU A 208 17.98 -5.90 13.06
CA LEU A 208 16.83 -6.22 13.89
C LEU A 208 16.33 -7.62 13.58
N SER A 209 15.84 -8.32 14.59
CA SER A 209 15.45 -9.73 14.44
C SER A 209 14.15 -10.09 15.16
N GLY A 210 13.72 -9.33 16.14
CA GLY A 210 12.52 -9.60 16.91
C GLY A 210 11.56 -8.42 16.95
N LEU A 211 10.28 -8.73 17.00
CA LEU A 211 9.19 -7.77 17.15
C LEU A 211 8.27 -8.18 18.29
N THR A 212 7.78 -7.24 19.06
CA THR A 212 6.80 -7.46 20.13
C THR A 212 5.90 -6.24 20.27
N ILE A 213 4.61 -6.42 20.44
CA ILE A 213 3.67 -5.33 20.75
C ILE A 213 3.44 -5.32 22.26
N LEU A 214 3.74 -4.18 22.89
CA LEU A 214 3.59 -4.00 24.33
C LEU A 214 2.16 -3.58 24.72
N ASN A 215 1.62 -2.63 23.99
CA ASN A 215 0.27 -2.10 24.16
C ASN A 215 -0.18 -1.39 22.87
N GLU A 216 -1.27 -0.64 22.92
CA GLU A 216 -1.82 0.07 21.75
C GLU A 216 -0.90 1.20 21.23
N GLN A 217 0.01 1.71 22.06
CA GLN A 217 0.88 2.81 21.69
C GLN A 217 2.30 2.37 21.32
N TYR A 218 2.82 1.33 21.99
CA TYR A 218 4.23 0.97 21.88
C TYR A 218 4.46 -0.47 21.47
N GLY A 219 5.44 -0.65 20.59
CA GLY A 219 6.09 -1.91 20.27
C GLY A 219 7.57 -1.89 20.64
N LEU A 220 8.18 -3.05 20.63
CA LEU A 220 9.62 -3.26 20.73
C LEU A 220 10.15 -3.95 19.51
N VAL A 221 11.29 -3.52 19.04
CA VAL A 221 12.13 -4.23 18.09
C VAL A 221 13.48 -4.55 18.75
N THR A 222 13.94 -5.77 18.58
CA THR A 222 15.16 -6.29 19.21
C THR A 222 16.17 -6.70 18.14
N GLY A 223 17.45 -6.67 18.48
CA GLY A 223 18.55 -7.02 17.58
C GLY A 223 19.81 -6.31 18.03
N ASP A 224 20.22 -5.28 17.31
CA ASP A 224 21.29 -4.36 17.68
C ASP A 224 20.79 -3.38 18.76
N GLY A 225 20.49 -3.92 19.94
CA GLY A 225 19.80 -3.26 21.05
C GLY A 225 18.30 -3.56 21.12
N ILE A 226 17.66 -3.05 22.16
CA ILE A 226 16.20 -3.02 22.30
C ILE A 226 15.74 -1.61 21.97
N ARG A 227 14.87 -1.47 20.97
CA ARG A 227 14.29 -0.20 20.58
C ARG A 227 12.80 -0.21 20.86
N ARG A 228 12.31 0.83 21.49
CA ARG A 228 10.89 1.09 21.59
C ARG A 228 10.44 1.88 20.36
N ILE A 229 9.35 1.46 19.76
CA ILE A 229 8.71 2.15 18.62
C ILE A 229 7.33 2.65 19.06
N ASP A 230 7.02 3.90 18.77
CA ASP A 230 5.67 4.43 18.85
C ASP A 230 4.87 3.99 17.63
N LEU A 231 3.81 3.22 17.82
CA LEU A 231 3.08 2.55 16.74
C LEU A 231 2.28 3.51 15.84
N LYS A 232 2.07 4.75 16.28
CA LYS A 232 1.37 5.76 15.49
C LYS A 232 2.33 6.62 14.67
N SER A 233 3.37 7.17 15.31
CA SER A 233 4.34 8.06 14.66
C SER A 233 5.50 7.31 14.01
N LEU A 234 5.72 6.05 14.39
CA LEU A 234 6.85 5.18 14.04
C LEU A 234 8.22 5.73 14.49
N ASN A 235 8.24 6.75 15.36
CA ASN A 235 9.45 7.18 16.00
C ASN A 235 9.97 6.06 16.91
N ASN A 236 11.27 5.79 16.81
CA ASN A 236 11.88 4.76 17.63
C ASN A 236 13.09 5.30 18.41
N VAL A 237 13.32 4.72 19.58
CA VAL A 237 14.42 5.08 20.47
C VAL A 237 15.02 3.84 21.07
N THR A 238 16.34 3.80 21.20
CA THR A 238 17.04 2.72 21.92
C THR A 238 16.77 2.86 23.41
N VAL A 239 16.19 1.84 24.01
CA VAL A 239 15.88 1.78 25.46
C VAL A 239 16.86 0.89 26.21
N LYS A 240 17.54 -0.02 25.53
CA LYS A 240 18.65 -0.84 26.05
C LYS A 240 19.67 -1.03 24.95
N ASP A 241 20.94 -0.72 25.25
CA ASP A 241 22.07 -0.93 24.36
C ASP A 241 22.71 -2.30 24.66
N GLU A 242 21.90 -3.34 24.47
CA GLU A 242 22.32 -4.73 24.63
C GLU A 242 22.05 -5.45 23.31
N TYR A 243 23.10 -5.96 22.69
CA TYR A 243 22.95 -6.78 21.49
C TYR A 243 22.16 -8.04 21.80
N MET A 244 21.04 -8.23 21.08
CA MET A 244 20.14 -9.35 21.25
C MET A 244 19.79 -9.95 19.91
N PHE A 245 20.41 -11.04 19.59
CA PHE A 245 20.09 -11.78 18.37
C PHE A 245 18.94 -12.76 18.65
N CYS A 246 17.72 -12.30 18.41
CA CYS A 246 16.53 -13.15 18.54
C CYS A 246 16.13 -13.66 17.17
N PHE A 247 16.17 -14.97 16.95
CA PHE A 247 15.60 -15.59 15.74
C PHE A 247 14.06 -15.57 15.73
N TYR A 248 13.44 -15.33 16.87
CA TYR A 248 12.00 -15.38 17.07
C TYR A 248 11.48 -14.11 17.74
N ASN A 249 10.19 -13.84 17.58
CA ASN A 249 9.53 -12.74 18.25
C ASN A 249 9.68 -12.88 19.78
N SER A 250 9.92 -11.77 20.43
CA SER A 250 9.78 -11.67 21.88
C SER A 250 8.30 -11.79 22.25
N MET A 251 8.00 -12.17 23.47
CA MET A 251 6.61 -12.25 23.95
C MET A 251 6.42 -11.43 25.22
N VAL A 252 5.21 -10.92 25.43
CA VAL A 252 4.81 -10.27 26.68
C VAL A 252 4.03 -11.27 27.52
N TYR A 253 4.46 -11.48 28.75
CA TYR A 253 3.77 -12.31 29.72
C TYR A 253 3.84 -11.70 31.12
N ASN A 254 2.71 -11.51 31.76
CA ASN A 254 2.60 -10.93 33.12
C ASN A 254 3.43 -9.63 33.30
N GLY A 255 3.35 -8.69 32.36
CA GLY A 255 4.08 -7.43 32.42
C GLY A 255 5.59 -7.56 32.20
N LYS A 256 6.06 -8.73 31.80
CA LYS A 256 7.46 -8.98 31.45
C LYS A 256 7.58 -9.21 29.95
N VAL A 257 8.62 -8.67 29.35
CA VAL A 257 9.05 -9.00 27.98
C VAL A 257 10.07 -10.13 28.08
N LEU A 258 9.72 -11.28 27.50
CA LEU A 258 10.61 -12.41 27.41
C LEU A 258 11.23 -12.44 26.02
N THR A 259 12.54 -12.59 25.96
CA THR A 259 13.31 -12.63 24.72
C THR A 259 14.39 -13.69 24.81
N ASN A 260 14.69 -14.29 23.67
CA ASN A 260 15.71 -15.32 23.57
C ASN A 260 16.99 -14.72 22.98
N ASP A 261 18.10 -14.80 23.73
CA ASP A 261 19.42 -14.40 23.25
C ASP A 261 20.15 -15.66 22.77
N THR A 262 20.31 -15.76 21.45
CA THR A 262 20.99 -16.91 20.80
C THR A 262 22.37 -16.57 20.26
N TYR A 263 22.87 -15.36 20.51
CA TYR A 263 24.14 -14.88 19.95
C TYR A 263 25.37 -15.60 20.50
N GLN A 264 25.32 -16.03 21.75
CA GLN A 264 26.40 -16.82 22.36
C GLN A 264 26.01 -18.30 22.38
N LYS A 265 26.99 -19.19 22.43
CA LYS A 265 26.80 -20.66 22.41
C LYS A 265 25.79 -21.22 23.43
N GLU A 266 25.32 -20.39 24.33
CA GLU A 266 24.28 -20.70 25.30
C GLU A 266 23.03 -19.86 24.99
N SER A 267 21.95 -20.51 24.60
CA SER A 267 20.65 -19.85 24.48
C SER A 267 20.16 -19.43 25.86
N LYS A 268 19.99 -18.13 26.09
CA LYS A 268 19.51 -17.58 27.35
C LYS A 268 18.16 -16.89 27.14
N VAL A 269 17.21 -17.15 28.00
CA VAL A 269 15.98 -16.37 28.09
C VAL A 269 16.26 -15.18 28.99
N LYS A 270 16.11 -13.98 28.45
CA LYS A 270 16.15 -12.72 29.21
C LYS A 270 14.73 -12.24 29.41
N TYR A 271 14.49 -11.56 30.51
CA TYR A 271 13.21 -10.90 30.76
C TYR A 271 13.44 -9.47 31.25
N TYR A 272 12.55 -8.58 30.82
CA TYR A 272 12.57 -7.16 31.16
C TYR A 272 11.19 -6.77 31.67
N ASP A 273 11.13 -5.78 32.54
CA ASP A 273 9.87 -5.16 32.94
C ASP A 273 9.32 -4.31 31.78
N ALA A 274 8.09 -4.60 31.34
CA ALA A 274 7.50 -3.88 30.22
C ALA A 274 7.30 -2.39 30.54
N ASN A 275 6.98 -2.03 31.80
CA ASN A 275 6.79 -0.63 32.22
C ASN A 275 8.10 0.14 32.23
N GLU A 276 9.21 -0.52 32.65
CA GLU A 276 10.52 0.10 32.55
C GLU A 276 10.89 0.42 31.10
N LEU A 277 10.65 -0.49 30.17
CA LEU A 277 10.92 -0.27 28.76
C LEU A 277 10.02 0.82 28.12
N ILE A 278 8.80 1.00 28.65
CA ILE A 278 7.89 2.07 28.23
C ILE A 278 8.35 3.42 28.83
N SER A 279 8.76 3.45 30.10
CA SER A 279 9.05 4.68 30.83
C SER A 279 10.46 5.24 30.60
N CYS A 280 11.38 4.46 30.05
CA CYS A 280 12.81 4.80 29.88
C CYS A 280 13.11 6.06 29.04
N LEU A 281 12.13 6.83 28.61
CA LEU A 281 12.33 8.11 27.89
C LEU A 281 12.45 9.34 28.81
N LEU A 282 12.31 9.21 30.10
CA LEU A 282 12.41 10.39 31.01
C LEU A 282 13.85 10.77 31.37
N TYR A 283 14.82 10.00 30.90
CA TYR A 283 16.24 10.29 31.09
C TYR A 283 17.00 10.49 29.79
N THR A 284 16.57 11.44 28.96
CA THR A 284 17.45 11.98 27.93
C THR A 284 18.28 13.10 28.57
N SER A 285 19.54 12.77 28.81
CA SER A 285 20.67 13.68 29.10
C SER A 285 20.47 14.66 30.26
N PRO A 286 21.24 14.56 31.32
CA PRO A 286 21.41 15.72 32.21
C PRO A 286 21.91 16.88 31.37
N SER A 287 21.24 18.01 31.49
CA SER A 287 21.68 19.26 30.89
C SER A 287 23.16 19.49 31.26
N PRO A 288 24.03 19.95 30.33
CA PRO A 288 25.42 20.24 30.64
C PRO A 288 25.62 21.31 31.71
N ARG A 289 24.57 21.79 32.37
CA ARG A 289 24.61 22.82 33.43
C ARG A 289 24.67 22.28 34.85
N ASP A 290 24.54 20.96 35.04
CA ASP A 290 24.56 20.39 36.39
C ASP A 290 25.90 19.76 36.79
N CYS A 291 26.97 20.08 36.07
CA CYS A 291 28.36 19.81 36.46
C CYS A 291 29.04 21.11 36.83
N SER A 292 28.68 21.67 37.98
CA SER A 292 29.48 22.70 38.65
C SER A 292 29.60 22.40 40.13
#